data_658a98db4f17a4a25c360cce1583ffac
#
_entry.id   658a98db4f17a4a25c360cce1583ffac
#
_cell.length_a   1.000
_cell.length_b   1.000
_cell.length_c   1.000
_cell.angle_alpha   90.00
_cell.angle_beta   90.00
_cell.angle_gamma   90.00
#
_symmetry.space_group_name_H-M   'P 1'
#
loop_
_entity.id
_entity.type
_entity.pdbx_description
1 polymer ?
#
loop_
_entity_poly.entity_id
_entity_poly.type
_entity_poly.pdbx_seq_one_letter_code
_entity_poly.pdbx_strand_id
1 'polypeptide(L)'
;MRVIASVQSKRGSSRGLIHYLAHSKIDRNAEPEKGRELFNEFTEHLTVRSANNFLKSDCGKGRPSNNELHHLVLSFRREDFQQLGSTDEERQRQVKIVTRFAIAQFEKSLKSERLAWAGAVHLNTANPHVHIAIQKQYLTKDLQGRSLNKIPREALPHFEIIDGEKRIVDGILIESAKKKLQELVAERTPSREHANDKQHNRNAPQ
;
A
#
# COMPACT_ATOMS: atom_id res chain seq x y z
N MET A 1 13.40 -8.16 6.19
CA MET A 1 12.48 -7.49 5.24
C MET A 1 12.34 -6.02 5.61
N ARG A 2 12.38 -5.15 4.63
CA ARG A 2 12.28 -3.71 4.87
C ARG A 2 11.23 -3.10 3.94
N VAL A 3 10.14 -2.61 4.51
CA VAL A 3 9.20 -1.72 3.86
C VAL A 3 9.51 -0.31 4.36
N ILE A 4 9.65 0.63 3.44
CA ILE A 4 9.86 2.03 3.76
C ILE A 4 8.64 2.77 3.26
N ALA A 5 8.02 3.61 4.09
CA ALA A 5 7.01 4.53 3.60
C ALA A 5 7.44 5.97 3.78
N SER A 6 6.98 6.79 2.88
CA SER A 6 7.09 8.24 3.00
C SER A 6 5.72 8.87 2.80
N VAL A 7 5.42 9.87 3.62
CA VAL A 7 4.28 10.75 3.40
C VAL A 7 4.78 11.96 2.64
N GLN A 8 4.32 12.11 1.42
CA GLN A 8 4.66 13.28 0.61
C GLN A 8 3.48 14.26 0.61
N SER A 9 3.71 15.45 1.09
CA SER A 9 2.76 16.55 0.93
C SER A 9 2.96 17.17 -0.46
N LYS A 10 2.20 16.74 -1.45
CA LYS A 10 2.19 17.42 -2.75
C LYS A 10 1.18 18.56 -2.73
N ARG A 11 1.62 19.76 -3.09
CA ARG A 11 0.75 20.87 -3.44
C ARG A 11 0.15 20.60 -4.82
N GLY A 12 -1.17 20.45 -4.90
CA GLY A 12 -1.85 20.20 -6.16
C GLY A 12 -3.29 19.67 -5.94
N SER A 13 -4.05 19.59 -7.00
CA SER A 13 -5.42 19.06 -6.95
C SER A 13 -5.40 17.53 -6.75
N SER A 14 -6.45 16.97 -6.13
CA SER A 14 -6.65 15.53 -6.03
C SER A 14 -6.57 14.85 -7.42
N ARG A 15 -7.13 15.50 -8.45
CA ARG A 15 -7.05 15.03 -9.84
C ARG A 15 -5.60 14.95 -10.33
N GLY A 16 -4.76 15.94 -9.99
CA GLY A 16 -3.34 15.96 -10.35
C GLY A 16 -2.57 14.82 -9.67
N LEU A 17 -2.88 14.51 -8.40
CA LEU A 17 -2.25 13.39 -7.72
C LEU A 17 -2.62 12.05 -8.35
N ILE A 18 -3.90 11.79 -8.62
CA ILE A 18 -4.35 10.54 -9.24
C ILE A 18 -3.77 10.37 -10.64
N HIS A 19 -3.73 11.45 -11.43
CA HIS A 19 -3.07 11.43 -12.73
C HIS A 19 -1.57 11.13 -12.59
N TYR A 20 -0.90 11.69 -11.59
CA TYR A 20 0.51 11.40 -11.29
C TYR A 20 0.72 9.91 -10.93
N LEU A 21 -0.16 9.30 -10.13
CA LEU A 21 -0.06 7.88 -9.80
C LEU A 21 -0.12 7.01 -11.06
N ALA A 22 -1.02 7.31 -11.97
CA ALA A 22 -1.21 6.55 -13.20
C ALA A 22 -0.10 6.77 -14.23
N HIS A 23 0.46 7.98 -14.32
CA HIS A 23 1.31 8.37 -15.46
C HIS A 23 2.73 8.83 -15.10
N SER A 24 3.11 8.87 -13.80
CA SER A 24 4.45 9.31 -13.42
C SER A 24 5.53 8.28 -13.80
N LYS A 25 6.66 8.75 -14.30
CA LYS A 25 7.83 7.93 -14.66
C LYS A 25 7.48 6.70 -15.53
N ILE A 26 6.49 6.87 -16.41
CA ILE A 26 6.21 5.88 -17.43
C ILE A 26 7.43 5.82 -18.35
N ASP A 27 7.98 4.64 -18.53
CA ASP A 27 8.87 4.37 -19.65
C ASP A 27 8.03 4.36 -20.91
N ARG A 28 8.14 5.41 -21.69
CA ARG A 28 7.34 5.61 -22.93
C ARG A 28 7.49 4.46 -23.92
N ASN A 29 8.53 3.66 -23.78
CA ASN A 29 8.80 2.51 -24.65
C ASN A 29 8.23 1.19 -24.11
N ALA A 30 7.85 1.12 -22.82
CA ALA A 30 7.47 -0.12 -22.14
C ALA A 30 6.04 -0.15 -21.59
N GLU A 31 5.36 1.00 -21.49
CA GLU A 31 4.04 1.07 -20.87
C GLU A 31 2.98 1.67 -21.83
N PRO A 32 1.73 1.18 -21.75
CA PRO A 32 0.66 1.61 -22.65
C PRO A 32 0.30 3.09 -22.44
N GLU A 33 -0.14 3.76 -23.50
CA GLU A 33 -0.62 5.15 -23.50
C GLU A 33 -1.70 5.42 -22.45
N LYS A 34 -2.43 4.39 -22.02
CA LYS A 34 -3.49 4.46 -21.00
C LYS A 34 -2.98 4.66 -19.57
N GLY A 35 -1.66 4.59 -19.34
CA GLY A 35 -1.09 4.66 -18.01
C GLY A 35 -1.26 3.36 -17.20
N ARG A 36 -0.77 3.35 -15.95
CA ARG A 36 -0.89 2.23 -15.02
C ARG A 36 -2.31 2.10 -14.53
N GLU A 37 -2.75 0.87 -14.36
CA GLU A 37 -4.02 0.59 -13.70
C GLU A 37 -3.94 0.96 -12.23
N LEU A 38 -4.95 1.67 -11.77
CA LEU A 38 -5.14 1.96 -10.36
C LEU A 38 -5.98 0.85 -9.72
N PHE A 39 -5.80 0.66 -8.43
CA PHE A 39 -6.54 -0.32 -7.64
C PHE A 39 -6.97 0.26 -6.29
N ASN A 40 -7.95 -0.36 -5.65
CA ASN A 40 -8.34 -0.08 -4.27
C ASN A 40 -8.78 -1.37 -3.56
N GLU A 41 -9.56 -1.27 -2.48
CA GLU A 41 -10.09 -2.40 -1.75
C GLU A 41 -11.05 -3.26 -2.58
N PHE A 42 -11.79 -2.68 -3.54
CA PHE A 42 -12.87 -3.35 -4.26
C PHE A 42 -12.46 -3.87 -5.64
N THR A 43 -11.49 -3.23 -6.30
CA THR A 43 -11.17 -3.55 -7.69
C THR A 43 -9.68 -3.45 -8.00
N GLU A 44 -9.27 -4.27 -8.98
CA GLU A 44 -7.92 -4.27 -9.55
C GLU A 44 -7.75 -3.21 -10.66
N HIS A 45 -8.85 -2.71 -11.20
CA HIS A 45 -8.88 -1.92 -12.44
C HIS A 45 -9.69 -0.64 -12.25
N LEU A 46 -9.05 0.42 -11.77
CA LEU A 46 -9.62 1.76 -11.73
C LEU A 46 -9.00 2.64 -12.81
N THR A 47 -9.83 3.32 -13.57
CA THR A 47 -9.37 4.44 -14.39
C THR A 47 -9.10 5.67 -13.54
N VAL A 48 -8.30 6.61 -14.05
CA VAL A 48 -8.07 7.92 -13.39
C VAL A 48 -9.40 8.61 -13.07
N ARG A 49 -10.38 8.54 -13.98
CA ARG A 49 -11.72 9.12 -13.79
C ARG A 49 -12.48 8.44 -12.66
N SER A 50 -12.50 7.10 -12.63
CA SER A 50 -13.20 6.32 -11.62
C SER A 50 -12.58 6.54 -10.24
N ALA A 51 -11.24 6.53 -10.12
CA ALA A 51 -10.53 6.80 -8.88
C ALA A 51 -10.81 8.21 -8.35
N ASN A 52 -10.80 9.23 -9.23
CA ASN A 52 -11.15 10.59 -8.84
C ASN A 52 -12.60 10.70 -8.33
N ASN A 53 -13.55 10.04 -9.00
CA ASN A 53 -14.95 10.05 -8.59
C ASN A 53 -15.13 9.32 -7.25
N PHE A 54 -14.50 8.16 -7.07
CA PHE A 54 -14.52 7.39 -5.84
C PHE A 54 -13.99 8.20 -4.65
N LEU A 55 -12.82 8.83 -4.80
CA LEU A 55 -12.21 9.64 -3.74
C LEU A 55 -13.01 10.94 -3.44
N LYS A 56 -13.81 11.44 -4.39
CA LYS A 56 -14.66 12.62 -4.18
C LYS A 56 -15.99 12.29 -3.51
N SER A 57 -16.56 11.12 -3.80
CA SER A 57 -17.89 10.75 -3.32
C SER A 57 -17.99 10.64 -1.81
N ASP A 58 -16.86 10.43 -1.14
CA ASP A 58 -16.79 10.17 0.29
C ASP A 58 -16.40 11.37 1.15
N CYS A 59 -16.11 12.52 0.53
CA CYS A 59 -15.71 13.73 1.25
C CYS A 59 -16.87 14.52 1.89
N GLY A 60 -18.09 13.95 1.95
CA GLY A 60 -19.25 14.64 2.49
C GLY A 60 -19.77 15.78 1.59
N LYS A 61 -20.63 16.65 2.14
CA LYS A 61 -21.23 17.80 1.43
C LYS A 61 -20.24 18.96 1.25
N GLY A 62 -19.14 18.76 0.55
CA GLY A 62 -18.17 19.80 0.27
C GLY A 62 -17.45 19.56 -1.06
N ARG A 63 -17.04 20.63 -1.76
CA ARG A 63 -16.08 20.48 -2.84
C ARG A 63 -14.75 20.05 -2.21
N PRO A 64 -14.13 18.93 -2.66
CA PRO A 64 -12.81 18.56 -2.20
C PRO A 64 -11.87 19.74 -2.41
N SER A 65 -11.26 20.24 -1.33
CA SER A 65 -10.20 21.21 -1.48
C SER A 65 -8.96 20.53 -2.07
N ASN A 66 -8.08 21.29 -2.71
CA ASN A 66 -6.87 20.76 -3.35
C ASN A 66 -5.89 20.06 -2.38
N ASN A 67 -6.23 19.97 -1.09
CA ASN A 67 -5.38 19.43 -0.01
C ASN A 67 -5.98 18.23 0.72
N GLU A 68 -6.93 17.54 0.15
CA GLU A 68 -7.70 16.49 0.85
C GLU A 68 -7.11 15.09 0.80
N LEU A 69 -6.05 14.88 0.04
CA LEU A 69 -5.37 13.60 -0.07
C LEU A 69 -3.98 13.65 0.55
N HIS A 70 -3.64 12.59 1.28
CA HIS A 70 -2.24 12.24 1.54
C HIS A 70 -1.70 11.42 0.38
N HIS A 71 -0.47 11.66 0.01
CA HIS A 71 0.29 10.83 -0.90
C HIS A 71 1.26 9.97 -0.08
N LEU A 72 0.99 8.67 -0.04
CA LEU A 72 1.84 7.70 0.63
C LEU A 72 2.60 6.90 -0.42
N VAL A 73 3.79 6.44 -0.07
CA VAL A 73 4.59 5.54 -0.90
C VAL A 73 5.06 4.38 -0.03
N LEU A 74 4.69 3.16 -0.39
CA LEU A 74 5.20 1.93 0.21
C LEU A 74 6.27 1.37 -0.73
N SER A 75 7.54 1.41 -0.31
CA SER A 75 8.67 0.87 -1.08
C SER A 75 9.14 -0.45 -0.52
N PHE A 76 9.42 -1.39 -1.39
CA PHE A 76 9.91 -2.73 -1.07
C PHE A 76 11.37 -2.86 -1.52
N ARG A 77 12.20 -3.54 -0.76
CA ARG A 77 13.52 -3.94 -1.28
C ARG A 77 13.33 -4.89 -2.46
N ARG A 78 14.20 -4.79 -3.45
CA ARG A 78 14.13 -5.64 -4.63
C ARG A 78 14.21 -7.13 -4.27
N GLU A 79 15.06 -7.49 -3.32
CA GLU A 79 15.23 -8.87 -2.86
C GLU A 79 13.95 -9.42 -2.21
N ASP A 80 13.30 -8.63 -1.37
CA ASP A 80 12.03 -9.01 -0.73
C ASP A 80 10.90 -9.11 -1.77
N PHE A 81 10.87 -8.20 -2.74
CA PHE A 81 9.89 -8.21 -3.83
C PHE A 81 10.06 -9.46 -4.72
N GLN A 82 11.28 -9.86 -5.03
CA GLN A 82 11.56 -11.05 -5.84
C GLN A 82 11.05 -12.34 -5.20
N GLN A 83 10.99 -12.41 -3.88
CA GLN A 83 10.46 -13.56 -3.15
C GLN A 83 8.93 -13.68 -3.20
N LEU A 84 8.22 -12.64 -3.64
CA LEU A 84 6.76 -12.63 -3.71
C LEU A 84 6.18 -13.40 -4.89
N GLY A 85 6.98 -13.83 -5.86
CA GLY A 85 6.49 -14.59 -7.01
C GLY A 85 7.53 -14.85 -8.06
N SER A 86 7.18 -15.72 -9.00
CA SER A 86 8.05 -16.13 -10.12
C SER A 86 8.00 -15.10 -11.26
N THR A 87 6.86 -14.46 -11.46
CA THR A 87 6.64 -13.43 -12.50
C THR A 87 6.37 -12.07 -11.89
N ASP A 88 6.51 -11.00 -12.68
CA ASP A 88 6.21 -9.64 -12.23
C ASP A 88 4.71 -9.44 -11.98
N GLU A 89 3.84 -10.13 -12.72
CA GLU A 89 2.40 -10.12 -12.50
C GLU A 89 2.02 -10.74 -11.14
N GLU A 90 2.66 -11.87 -10.79
CA GLU A 90 2.47 -12.48 -9.48
C GLU A 90 2.93 -11.55 -8.36
N ARG A 91 4.15 -11.01 -8.49
CA ARG A 91 4.73 -10.08 -7.51
C ARG A 91 3.86 -8.84 -7.35
N GLN A 92 3.37 -8.27 -8.46
CA GLN A 92 2.47 -7.14 -8.45
C GLN A 92 1.16 -7.46 -7.70
N ARG A 93 0.59 -8.65 -7.93
CA ARG A 93 -0.61 -9.12 -7.22
C ARG A 93 -0.36 -9.21 -5.71
N GLN A 94 0.78 -9.78 -5.30
CA GLN A 94 1.12 -9.88 -3.88
C GLN A 94 1.35 -8.51 -3.23
N VAL A 95 2.00 -7.59 -3.91
CA VAL A 95 2.16 -6.21 -3.43
C VAL A 95 0.81 -5.50 -3.25
N LYS A 96 -0.16 -5.73 -4.13
CA LYS A 96 -1.52 -5.21 -3.96
C LYS A 96 -2.20 -5.83 -2.73
N ILE A 97 -2.00 -7.14 -2.47
CA ILE A 97 -2.51 -7.81 -1.27
C ILE A 97 -1.90 -7.20 0.00
N VAL A 98 -0.57 -7.02 0.03
CA VAL A 98 0.12 -6.36 1.16
C VAL A 98 -0.45 -4.97 1.40
N THR A 99 -0.65 -4.19 0.33
CA THR A 99 -1.17 -2.83 0.41
C THR A 99 -2.60 -2.81 0.98
N ARG A 100 -3.49 -3.65 0.47
CA ARG A 100 -4.87 -3.76 0.98
C ARG A 100 -4.90 -4.17 2.45
N PHE A 101 -4.11 -5.17 2.82
CA PHE A 101 -4.03 -5.59 4.20
C PHE A 101 -3.56 -4.46 5.12
N ALA A 102 -2.50 -3.75 4.73
CA ALA A 102 -1.96 -2.65 5.51
C ALA A 102 -2.98 -1.52 5.71
N ILE A 103 -3.70 -1.15 4.65
CA ILE A 103 -4.73 -0.10 4.73
C ILE A 103 -5.93 -0.58 5.56
N ALA A 104 -6.35 -1.83 5.43
CA ALA A 104 -7.43 -2.38 6.25
C ALA A 104 -7.08 -2.38 7.76
N GLN A 105 -5.85 -2.73 8.13
CA GLN A 105 -5.40 -2.62 9.53
C GLN A 105 -5.33 -1.16 10.01
N PHE A 106 -4.89 -0.28 9.15
CA PHE A 106 -4.87 1.16 9.42
C PHE A 106 -6.29 1.71 9.63
N GLU A 107 -7.22 1.37 8.76
CA GLU A 107 -8.63 1.72 8.87
C GLU A 107 -9.24 1.21 10.17
N LYS A 108 -8.95 -0.05 10.53
CA LYS A 108 -9.37 -0.65 11.80
C LYS A 108 -8.81 0.11 13.00
N SER A 109 -7.57 0.54 12.97
CA SER A 109 -6.93 1.29 14.06
C SER A 109 -7.57 2.67 14.27
N LEU A 110 -8.06 3.28 13.22
CA LEU A 110 -8.80 4.54 13.25
C LEU A 110 -10.27 4.36 13.69
N LYS A 111 -10.73 3.12 13.88
CA LYS A 111 -12.16 2.79 14.06
C LYS A 111 -13.03 3.39 12.95
N SER A 112 -12.48 3.42 11.74
CA SER A 112 -13.13 3.98 10.56
C SER A 112 -14.23 3.05 10.05
N GLU A 113 -15.38 3.61 9.68
CA GLU A 113 -16.39 2.91 8.88
C GLU A 113 -15.96 2.85 7.42
N ARG A 114 -15.22 3.88 6.96
CA ARG A 114 -14.74 4.00 5.59
C ARG A 114 -13.60 4.99 5.47
N LEU A 115 -12.56 4.57 4.76
CA LEU A 115 -11.39 5.36 4.41
C LEU A 115 -11.10 5.18 2.91
N ALA A 116 -11.44 6.16 2.09
CA ALA A 116 -11.27 6.03 0.66
C ALA A 116 -9.81 6.22 0.22
N TRP A 117 -9.34 5.35 -0.65
CA TRP A 117 -8.00 5.37 -1.20
C TRP A 117 -7.92 4.76 -2.61
N ALA A 118 -6.87 5.09 -3.33
CA ALA A 118 -6.51 4.45 -4.59
C ALA A 118 -4.99 4.34 -4.69
N GLY A 119 -4.49 3.26 -5.25
CA GLY A 119 -3.06 2.99 -5.40
C GLY A 119 -2.66 2.62 -6.81
N ALA A 120 -1.37 2.76 -7.11
CA ALA A 120 -0.72 2.29 -8.34
C ALA A 120 0.61 1.61 -8.00
N VAL A 121 0.87 0.45 -8.59
CA VAL A 121 2.15 -0.25 -8.44
C VAL A 121 3.13 0.26 -9.51
N HIS A 122 4.35 0.59 -9.08
CA HIS A 122 5.44 1.05 -9.92
C HIS A 122 6.61 0.07 -9.84
N LEU A 123 6.96 -0.57 -10.95
CA LEU A 123 8.03 -1.56 -11.04
C LEU A 123 9.29 -1.04 -11.74
N ASN A 124 9.19 0.08 -12.44
CA ASN A 124 10.24 0.66 -13.29
C ASN A 124 11.31 1.47 -12.52
N THR A 125 11.56 1.14 -11.26
CA THR A 125 12.56 1.77 -10.42
C THR A 125 13.41 0.72 -9.72
N ALA A 126 14.55 1.14 -9.16
CA ALA A 126 15.46 0.26 -8.42
C ALA A 126 14.71 -0.50 -7.29
N ASN A 127 13.77 0.15 -6.62
CA ASN A 127 12.93 -0.44 -5.59
C ASN A 127 11.47 -0.39 -6.04
N PRO A 128 10.81 -1.54 -6.24
CA PRO A 128 9.39 -1.58 -6.49
C PRO A 128 8.60 -0.89 -5.39
N HIS A 129 7.57 -0.14 -5.75
CA HIS A 129 6.80 0.63 -4.77
C HIS A 129 5.36 0.84 -5.19
N VAL A 130 4.51 1.13 -4.22
CA VAL A 130 3.13 1.51 -4.43
C VAL A 130 2.95 2.96 -4.05
N HIS A 131 2.46 3.76 -4.97
CA HIS A 131 1.92 5.08 -4.66
C HIS A 131 0.47 4.94 -4.24
N ILE A 132 0.09 5.59 -3.16
CA ILE A 132 -1.27 5.56 -2.60
C ILE A 132 -1.74 6.99 -2.41
N ALA A 133 -2.88 7.30 -2.98
CA ALA A 133 -3.65 8.50 -2.66
C ALA A 133 -4.73 8.10 -1.66
N ILE A 134 -4.70 8.64 -0.46
CA ILE A 134 -5.64 8.35 0.62
C ILE A 134 -6.26 9.64 1.12
N GLN A 135 -7.55 9.62 1.44
CA GLN A 135 -8.23 10.79 2.00
C GLN A 135 -7.61 11.19 3.34
N LYS A 136 -7.55 12.51 3.60
CA LYS A 136 -7.10 13.04 4.89
C LYS A 136 -8.13 12.90 6.00
N GLN A 137 -9.36 12.58 5.61
CA GLN A 137 -10.49 12.42 6.50
C GLN A 137 -11.09 11.02 6.31
N TYR A 138 -11.61 10.48 7.37
CA TYR A 138 -12.29 9.19 7.40
C TYR A 138 -13.62 9.29 8.13
N LEU A 139 -14.53 8.42 7.77
CA LEU A 139 -15.86 8.36 8.36
C LEU A 139 -15.86 7.43 9.56
N THR A 140 -16.39 7.87 10.69
CA THR A 140 -16.70 7.03 11.83
C THR A 140 -18.21 6.99 12.04
N LYS A 141 -18.67 5.91 12.64
CA LYS A 141 -20.05 5.77 13.10
C LYS A 141 -20.04 5.42 14.59
N ASP A 142 -20.74 6.20 15.37
CA ASP A 142 -20.98 5.97 16.78
C ASP A 142 -22.48 6.02 17.09
N LEU A 143 -22.84 5.98 18.37
CA LEU A 143 -24.24 6.05 18.83
C LEU A 143 -24.92 7.39 18.51
N GLN A 144 -24.14 8.43 18.25
CA GLN A 144 -24.62 9.79 17.93
C GLN A 144 -24.78 9.98 16.42
N GLY A 145 -24.29 9.05 15.60
CA GLY A 145 -24.37 9.07 14.15
C GLY A 145 -23.03 9.00 13.45
N ARG A 146 -22.99 9.50 12.20
CA ARG A 146 -21.78 9.52 11.39
C ARG A 146 -21.04 10.84 11.54
N SER A 147 -19.73 10.77 11.81
CA SER A 147 -18.85 11.92 11.89
C SER A 147 -17.63 11.77 10.99
N LEU A 148 -17.18 12.92 10.47
CA LEU A 148 -15.99 13.00 9.61
C LEU A 148 -14.79 13.45 10.46
N ASN A 149 -13.77 12.59 10.56
CA ASN A 149 -12.58 12.82 11.37
C ASN A 149 -11.34 12.99 10.50
N LYS A 150 -10.36 13.75 10.95
CA LYS A 150 -9.05 13.85 10.30
C LYS A 150 -8.15 12.69 10.75
N ILE A 151 -7.35 12.17 9.83
CA ILE A 151 -6.31 11.20 10.18
C ILE A 151 -5.30 11.91 11.11
N PRO A 152 -5.05 11.38 12.31
CA PRO A 152 -4.03 11.92 13.20
C PRO A 152 -2.64 11.81 12.55
N ARG A 153 -1.80 12.81 12.76
CA ARG A 153 -0.44 12.82 12.19
C ARG A 153 0.37 11.61 12.67
N GLU A 154 0.19 11.23 13.90
CA GLU A 154 0.89 10.13 14.59
C GLU A 154 0.52 8.75 14.02
N ALA A 155 -0.64 8.64 13.38
CA ALA A 155 -1.08 7.40 12.74
C ALA A 155 -0.35 7.15 11.40
N LEU A 156 0.23 8.19 10.81
CA LEU A 156 1.00 8.12 9.57
C LEU A 156 2.51 8.07 9.87
N PRO A 157 3.32 7.55 8.94
CA PRO A 157 4.77 7.64 9.05
C PRO A 157 5.22 9.08 9.23
N HIS A 158 5.98 9.36 10.26
CA HIS A 158 6.44 10.71 10.57
C HIS A 158 7.83 10.68 11.19
N PHE A 159 8.44 11.88 11.29
CA PHE A 159 9.73 12.03 11.96
C PHE A 159 9.50 12.43 13.40
N GLU A 160 10.22 11.78 14.30
CA GLU A 160 10.35 12.17 15.71
C GLU A 160 11.82 12.39 16.06
N ILE A 161 12.06 13.20 17.10
CA ILE A 161 13.38 13.34 17.73
C ILE A 161 13.41 12.39 18.90
N ILE A 162 14.20 11.33 18.79
CA ILE A 162 14.40 10.31 19.82
C ILE A 162 15.88 10.34 20.19
N ASP A 163 16.18 10.57 21.46
CA ASP A 163 17.56 10.72 21.96
C ASP A 163 18.39 11.77 21.20
N GLY A 164 17.77 12.87 20.78
CA GLY A 164 18.41 13.93 20.03
C GLY A 164 18.61 13.64 18.53
N GLU A 165 18.26 12.46 18.06
CA GLU A 165 18.36 12.07 16.65
C GLU A 165 16.99 12.09 15.95
N LYS A 166 16.98 12.53 14.69
CA LYS A 166 15.78 12.49 13.87
C LYS A 166 15.57 11.07 13.33
N ARG A 167 14.54 10.38 13.83
CA ARG A 167 14.17 9.03 13.41
C ARG A 167 12.82 9.00 12.74
N ILE A 168 12.62 8.04 11.83
CA ILE A 168 11.33 7.76 11.22
C ILE A 168 10.57 6.81 12.13
N VAL A 169 9.38 7.22 12.56
CA VAL A 169 8.43 6.34 13.24
C VAL A 169 7.49 5.77 12.20
N ASP A 170 7.46 4.44 12.17
CA ASP A 170 6.73 3.67 11.15
C ASP A 170 5.27 3.65 11.52
N GLY A 171 4.34 4.18 11.50
CA GLY A 171 2.93 4.01 11.92
C GLY A 171 2.36 2.64 11.58
N ILE A 172 1.17 2.38 12.03
CA ILE A 172 0.45 1.08 11.89
C ILE A 172 0.43 0.58 10.44
N LEU A 173 0.34 1.50 9.47
CA LEU A 173 0.32 1.15 8.05
C LEU A 173 1.58 0.36 7.64
N ILE A 174 2.76 0.84 8.04
CA ILE A 174 4.04 0.22 7.67
C ILE A 174 4.26 -1.08 8.43
N GLU A 175 3.97 -1.08 9.74
CA GLU A 175 4.08 -2.27 10.56
C GLU A 175 3.21 -3.41 10.01
N SER A 176 1.99 -3.10 9.61
CA SER A 176 1.07 -4.06 9.00
C SER A 176 1.55 -4.54 7.63
N ALA A 177 2.13 -3.65 6.81
CA ALA A 177 2.70 -4.02 5.52
C ALA A 177 3.92 -4.96 5.68
N LYS A 178 4.81 -4.66 6.64
CA LYS A 178 5.97 -5.52 6.98
C LYS A 178 5.51 -6.91 7.41
N LYS A 179 4.55 -6.96 8.34
CA LYS A 179 3.99 -8.23 8.83
C LYS A 179 3.43 -9.07 7.69
N LYS A 180 2.56 -8.50 6.86
CA LYS A 180 1.95 -9.24 5.74
C LYS A 180 2.96 -9.69 4.71
N LEU A 181 3.97 -8.88 4.42
CA LEU A 181 5.06 -9.25 3.53
C LEU A 181 5.83 -10.46 4.07
N GLN A 182 6.13 -10.49 5.37
CA GLN A 182 6.80 -11.63 6.02
C GLN A 182 5.99 -12.90 5.94
N GLU A 183 4.68 -12.84 6.19
CA GLU A 183 3.75 -13.96 6.07
C GLU A 183 3.79 -14.55 4.65
N LEU A 184 3.62 -13.71 3.63
CA LEU A 184 3.59 -14.16 2.23
C LEU A 184 4.90 -14.79 1.75
N VAL A 185 6.04 -14.30 2.24
CA VAL A 185 7.34 -14.91 1.93
C VAL A 185 7.52 -16.23 2.67
N ALA A 186 7.11 -16.30 3.96
CA ALA A 186 7.18 -17.53 4.73
C ALA A 186 6.32 -18.66 4.12
N GLU A 187 5.11 -18.33 3.65
CA GLU A 187 4.22 -19.28 2.97
C GLU A 187 4.84 -19.89 1.70
N ARG A 188 5.76 -19.17 1.04
CA ARG A 188 6.43 -19.61 -0.21
C ARG A 188 7.76 -20.31 0.01
N THR A 189 8.34 -20.21 1.21
CA THR A 189 9.58 -20.89 1.56
C THR A 189 9.23 -22.29 2.08
N PRO A 190 9.52 -23.39 1.37
CA PRO A 190 9.22 -24.72 1.86
C PRO A 190 9.93 -24.97 3.19
N SER A 191 9.19 -25.43 4.19
CA SER A 191 9.76 -25.79 5.50
C SER A 191 10.82 -26.87 5.27
N ARG A 192 12.06 -26.61 5.68
CA ARG A 192 13.19 -27.54 5.57
C ARG A 192 12.96 -28.89 6.29
N GLU A 193 11.94 -28.97 7.14
CA GLU A 193 11.62 -30.16 7.92
C GLU A 193 11.13 -31.36 7.07
N HIS A 194 10.46 -31.10 5.93
CA HIS A 194 9.99 -32.20 5.07
C HIS A 194 11.02 -32.73 4.06
N ALA A 195 12.18 -32.09 3.94
CA ALA A 195 13.24 -32.58 3.05
C ALA A 195 14.10 -33.72 3.68
N ASN A 196 14.20 -33.75 5.02
CA ASN A 196 15.00 -34.77 5.72
C ASN A 196 14.29 -36.11 5.86
N ASP A 197 12.97 -36.17 5.90
CA ASP A 197 12.22 -37.42 6.02
C ASP A 197 12.27 -38.29 4.74
N LYS A 198 12.48 -37.68 3.59
CA LYS A 198 12.58 -38.45 2.33
C LYS A 198 13.95 -39.07 2.08
N GLN A 199 15.00 -38.66 2.78
CA GLN A 199 16.34 -39.23 2.65
C GLN A 199 16.56 -40.42 3.59
N HIS A 200 15.85 -40.51 4.71
CA HIS A 200 16.01 -41.61 5.68
C HIS A 200 15.34 -42.92 5.24
N ASN A 201 14.37 -42.85 4.32
CA ASN A 201 13.61 -44.04 3.88
C ASN A 201 14.20 -44.75 2.63
N ARG A 202 15.36 -44.29 2.12
CA ARG A 202 16.03 -44.92 0.97
C ARG A 202 17.18 -45.86 1.35
N ASN A 203 17.52 -45.98 2.61
CA ASN A 203 18.64 -46.81 3.09
C ASN A 203 18.20 -47.96 4.03
N ALA A 204 17.02 -48.50 3.86
CA ALA A 204 16.67 -49.80 4.50
C ALA A 204 17.27 -50.95 3.67
N PRO A 205 18.14 -51.79 4.23
CA PRO A 205 18.68 -52.95 3.54
C PRO A 205 17.59 -54.02 3.36
N GLN A 206 17.60 -54.65 2.17
CA GLN A 206 16.82 -55.82 1.86
C GLN A 206 17.41 -57.06 2.53
#